data_b874c84c0a5bbc298a1575fe86b282d6
#
_entry.id   b874c84c0a5bbc298a1575fe86b282d6
#
_cell.length_a   1.000
_cell.length_b   1.000
_cell.length_c   1.000
_cell.angle_alpha   90.00
_cell.angle_beta   90.00
_cell.angle_gamma   90.00
#
_symmetry.space_group_name_H-M   'P 1'
#
loop_
_entity.id
_entity.type
_entity.pdbx_description
1 polymer ?
#
loop_
_entity_poly.entity_id
_entity_poly.type
_entity_poly.pdbx_seq_one_letter_code
_entity_poly.pdbx_strand_id
1 'polypeptide(L)'
;MIHGPCGVAKLNAQCMLECRCAKSFPKKFKDSTVFGENGFVYYKRRECRNNFILKDGIMLCNDYVVPYNKELLMRYNAHINVEICCQSMLIKYLFKYVNKGPDRCRMVLQNETNDEIQAYLNCRFICPYEAV
;
A
#
# COMPACT_ATOMS: atom_id res chain seq x y z
N MET A 1 4.45 -1.97 -11.97
CA MET A 1 5.06 -1.62 -10.68
C MET A 1 5.90 -2.79 -10.18
N ILE A 2 7.15 -2.53 -9.76
CA ILE A 2 8.09 -3.55 -9.32
C ILE A 2 8.60 -3.17 -7.93
N HIS A 3 8.50 -4.12 -7.02
CA HIS A 3 9.07 -4.02 -5.69
C HIS A 3 10.56 -4.38 -5.72
N GLY A 4 11.35 -3.72 -4.92
CA GLY A 4 12.74 -4.12 -4.75
C GLY A 4 13.75 -3.39 -5.61
N PRO A 5 14.98 -3.91 -5.70
CA PRO A 5 15.42 -5.24 -5.21
C PRO A 5 15.48 -5.37 -3.69
N CYS A 6 15.23 -6.57 -3.19
CA CYS A 6 15.31 -6.93 -1.77
C CYS A 6 15.54 -8.45 -1.58
N GLY A 7 15.51 -8.91 -0.35
CA GLY A 7 15.81 -10.30 -0.04
C GLY A 7 17.30 -10.60 -0.15
N VAL A 8 17.64 -11.79 -0.60
CA VAL A 8 19.06 -12.22 -0.77
C VAL A 8 19.83 -11.30 -1.71
N ALA A 9 19.15 -10.71 -2.70
CA ALA A 9 19.77 -9.82 -3.68
C ALA A 9 20.19 -8.45 -3.10
N LYS A 10 19.48 -7.95 -2.06
CA LYS A 10 19.81 -6.68 -1.40
C LYS A 10 19.29 -6.70 0.05
N LEU A 11 20.17 -7.10 0.97
CA LEU A 11 19.83 -7.23 2.39
C LEU A 11 19.56 -5.88 3.08
N ASN A 12 20.19 -4.81 2.62
CA ASN A 12 20.04 -3.46 3.20
C ASN A 12 18.89 -2.65 2.60
N ALA A 13 17.92 -3.29 1.93
CA ALA A 13 16.77 -2.58 1.40
C ALA A 13 15.81 -2.14 2.52
N GLN A 14 15.17 -0.99 2.38
CA GLN A 14 14.27 -0.42 3.39
C GLN A 14 13.09 -1.32 3.79
N CYS A 15 12.73 -2.27 2.93
CA CYS A 15 11.65 -3.23 3.19
C CYS A 15 12.13 -4.47 3.96
N MET A 16 13.42 -4.58 4.27
CA MET A 16 13.99 -5.73 4.96
C MET A 16 13.81 -5.59 6.47
N LEU A 17 13.29 -6.63 7.09
CA LEU A 17 13.16 -6.80 8.53
C LEU A 17 13.65 -8.20 8.89
N GLU A 18 14.58 -8.32 9.81
CA GLU A 18 15.13 -9.61 10.25
C GLU A 18 15.53 -10.54 9.09
N CYS A 19 16.29 -10.02 8.13
CA CYS A 19 16.74 -10.71 6.92
C CYS A 19 15.60 -11.17 5.97
N ARG A 20 14.37 -10.71 6.17
CA ARG A 20 13.21 -11.02 5.31
C ARG A 20 12.55 -9.74 4.83
N CYS A 21 11.96 -9.77 3.64
CA CYS A 21 11.17 -8.66 3.16
C CYS A 21 9.82 -8.59 3.91
N ALA A 22 9.52 -7.47 4.56
CA ALA A 22 8.25 -7.23 5.27
C ALA A 22 7.02 -7.35 4.35
N LYS A 23 7.21 -7.22 3.03
CA LYS A 23 6.17 -7.42 2.01
C LYS A 23 6.20 -8.83 1.41
N SER A 24 7.02 -9.74 1.95
CA SER A 24 7.20 -11.12 1.49
C SER A 24 7.57 -11.22 0.00
N PHE A 25 8.48 -10.37 -0.47
CA PHE A 25 9.10 -10.50 -1.78
C PHE A 25 10.47 -11.22 -1.68
N PRO A 26 10.87 -11.95 -2.72
CA PRO A 26 10.15 -12.27 -3.97
C PRO A 26 8.95 -13.20 -3.75
N LYS A 27 7.93 -13.05 -4.56
CA LYS A 27 6.73 -13.89 -4.52
C LYS A 27 6.94 -15.18 -5.29
N LYS A 28 6.35 -16.28 -4.83
CA LYS A 28 6.43 -17.58 -5.52
C LYS A 28 5.64 -17.57 -6.83
N PHE A 29 6.17 -18.24 -7.85
CA PHE A 29 5.45 -18.51 -9.09
C PHE A 29 4.29 -19.47 -8.84
N LYS A 30 3.17 -19.24 -9.51
CA LYS A 30 1.95 -20.05 -9.44
C LYS A 30 1.20 -20.01 -10.77
N ASP A 31 0.67 -21.16 -11.18
CA ASP A 31 -0.08 -21.29 -12.42
C ASP A 31 -1.51 -20.78 -12.31
N SER A 32 -2.05 -20.69 -11.11
CA SER A 32 -3.40 -20.19 -10.83
C SER A 32 -3.44 -19.29 -9.61
N THR A 33 -4.44 -18.42 -9.54
CA THR A 33 -4.73 -17.64 -8.33
C THR A 33 -5.44 -18.53 -7.33
N VAL A 34 -4.92 -18.61 -6.12
CA VAL A 34 -5.42 -19.45 -5.03
C VAL A 34 -5.68 -18.61 -3.80
N PHE A 35 -6.82 -18.86 -3.15
CA PHE A 35 -7.16 -18.25 -1.87
C PHE A 35 -6.59 -19.12 -0.75
N GLY A 36 -5.74 -18.54 0.08
CA GLY A 36 -5.20 -19.23 1.25
C GLY A 36 -6.19 -19.24 2.42
N GLU A 37 -6.08 -20.24 3.28
CA GLU A 37 -6.90 -20.38 4.49
C GLU A 37 -6.82 -19.16 5.42
N ASN A 38 -5.68 -18.47 5.40
CA ASN A 38 -5.44 -17.25 6.16
C ASN A 38 -6.07 -15.98 5.54
N GLY A 39 -6.89 -16.09 4.50
CA GLY A 39 -7.46 -14.97 3.78
C GLY A 39 -6.47 -14.21 2.89
N PHE A 40 -5.25 -14.72 2.70
CA PHE A 40 -4.30 -14.16 1.76
C PHE A 40 -4.51 -14.75 0.37
N VAL A 41 -4.41 -13.89 -0.65
CA VAL A 41 -4.52 -14.29 -2.04
C VAL A 41 -3.14 -14.50 -2.64
N TYR A 42 -2.92 -15.69 -3.17
CA TYR A 42 -1.72 -16.02 -3.94
C TYR A 42 -2.07 -15.89 -5.41
N TYR A 43 -1.62 -14.79 -6.02
CA TYR A 43 -1.92 -14.49 -7.42
C TYR A 43 -1.16 -15.40 -8.38
N LYS A 44 -1.80 -15.73 -9.49
CA LYS A 44 -1.15 -16.35 -10.63
C LYS A 44 0.07 -15.53 -11.05
N ARG A 45 1.21 -16.19 -11.18
CA ARG A 45 2.49 -15.55 -11.46
C ARG A 45 3.34 -16.46 -12.31
N ARG A 46 3.46 -16.11 -13.58
CA ARG A 46 4.21 -16.90 -14.55
C ARG A 46 5.72 -16.75 -14.30
N GLU A 47 6.46 -17.83 -14.53
CA GLU A 47 7.90 -17.76 -14.55
C GLU A 47 8.41 -16.84 -15.65
N CYS A 48 9.53 -16.18 -15.38
CA CYS A 48 10.19 -15.35 -16.36
C CYS A 48 10.94 -16.23 -17.36
N ARG A 49 10.59 -16.15 -18.62
CA ARG A 49 11.39 -16.78 -19.66
C ARG A 49 12.45 -15.82 -20.21
N ASN A 50 12.05 -14.61 -20.60
CA ASN A 50 12.95 -13.59 -21.17
C ASN A 50 12.61 -12.16 -20.74
N ASN A 51 11.59 -11.96 -19.89
CA ASN A 51 11.14 -10.65 -19.47
C ASN A 51 11.68 -10.34 -18.08
N PHE A 52 12.78 -9.64 -18.01
CA PHE A 52 13.36 -9.14 -16.77
C PHE A 52 13.63 -7.65 -16.88
N ILE A 53 13.69 -6.98 -15.75
CA ILE A 53 14.09 -5.57 -15.65
C ILE A 53 15.36 -5.54 -14.81
N LEU A 54 16.37 -4.85 -15.31
CA LEU A 54 17.61 -4.62 -14.57
C LEU A 54 17.44 -3.37 -13.70
N LYS A 55 17.60 -3.54 -12.39
CA LYS A 55 17.57 -2.44 -11.43
C LYS A 55 18.71 -2.63 -10.42
N ASP A 56 19.53 -1.61 -10.26
CA ASP A 56 20.74 -1.65 -9.40
C ASP A 56 21.67 -2.85 -9.72
N GLY A 57 21.77 -3.24 -11.00
CA GLY A 57 22.57 -4.40 -11.42
C GLY A 57 21.92 -5.78 -11.14
N ILE A 58 20.70 -5.80 -10.59
CA ILE A 58 19.99 -7.02 -10.23
C ILE A 58 18.82 -7.25 -11.21
N MET A 59 18.73 -8.47 -11.73
CA MET A 59 17.62 -8.87 -12.61
C MET A 59 16.37 -9.14 -11.77
N LEU A 60 15.33 -8.34 -12.01
CA LEU A 60 14.03 -8.49 -11.38
C LEU A 60 13.02 -9.04 -12.39
N CYS A 61 12.30 -10.02 -11.96
CA CYS A 61 11.31 -10.75 -12.73
C CYS A 61 9.88 -10.54 -12.23
N ASN A 62 8.97 -11.37 -12.71
CA ASN A 62 7.57 -11.36 -12.30
C ASN A 62 7.36 -11.62 -10.80
N ASP A 63 8.30 -12.25 -10.14
CA ASP A 63 8.31 -12.49 -8.69
C ASP A 63 8.38 -11.19 -7.88
N TYR A 64 8.87 -10.10 -8.47
CA TYR A 64 8.91 -8.76 -7.87
C TYR A 64 7.79 -7.82 -8.32
N VAL A 65 6.91 -8.26 -9.22
CA VAL A 65 5.79 -7.43 -9.67
C VAL A 65 4.74 -7.31 -8.57
N VAL A 66 4.34 -6.08 -8.27
CA VAL A 66 3.26 -5.78 -7.31
C VAL A 66 1.91 -6.02 -7.98
N PRO A 67 0.91 -6.59 -7.30
CA PRO A 67 -0.43 -6.76 -7.86
C PRO A 67 -1.00 -5.43 -8.36
N TYR A 68 -1.59 -5.42 -9.55
CA TYR A 68 -2.10 -4.21 -10.18
C TYR A 68 -3.31 -4.50 -11.07
N ASN A 69 -4.12 -3.48 -11.31
CA ASN A 69 -5.15 -3.50 -12.33
C ASN A 69 -4.62 -2.80 -13.59
N LYS A 70 -4.56 -3.53 -14.70
CA LYS A 70 -4.01 -3.03 -15.96
C LYS A 70 -4.80 -1.83 -16.50
N GLU A 71 -6.11 -1.87 -16.44
CA GLU A 71 -6.97 -0.82 -16.97
C GLU A 71 -6.81 0.49 -16.20
N LEU A 72 -6.82 0.41 -14.86
CA LEU A 72 -6.62 1.57 -14.00
C LEU A 72 -5.22 2.16 -14.18
N LEU A 73 -4.20 1.30 -14.25
CA LEU A 73 -2.82 1.74 -14.45
C LEU A 73 -2.67 2.52 -15.76
N MET A 74 -3.24 1.99 -16.85
CA MET A 74 -3.13 2.62 -18.17
C MET A 74 -4.00 3.87 -18.29
N ARG A 75 -5.22 3.84 -17.70
CA ARG A 75 -6.16 4.95 -17.78
C ARG A 75 -5.69 6.20 -17.04
N TYR A 76 -5.14 6.01 -15.86
CA TYR A 76 -4.75 7.12 -14.99
C TYR A 76 -3.24 7.39 -14.97
N ASN A 77 -2.44 6.55 -15.63
CA ASN A 77 -0.98 6.61 -15.59
C ASN A 77 -0.43 6.80 -14.15
N ALA A 78 -1.09 6.16 -13.20
CA ALA A 78 -0.84 6.33 -11.79
C ALA A 78 -0.24 5.07 -11.16
N HIS A 79 0.52 5.24 -10.09
CA HIS A 79 1.12 4.16 -9.32
C HIS A 79 0.07 3.51 -8.42
N ILE A 80 -0.66 2.51 -8.93
CA ILE A 80 -1.79 1.88 -8.24
C ILE A 80 -1.45 0.43 -7.89
N ASN A 81 -1.53 0.08 -6.62
CA ASN A 81 -1.56 -1.29 -6.13
C ASN A 81 -3.01 -1.71 -5.93
N VAL A 82 -3.39 -2.88 -6.46
CA VAL A 82 -4.74 -3.42 -6.35
C VAL A 82 -4.66 -4.86 -5.89
N GLU A 83 -5.22 -5.16 -4.74
CA GLU A 83 -5.25 -6.50 -4.16
C GLU A 83 -6.67 -6.88 -3.76
N ILE A 84 -6.99 -8.17 -3.90
CA ILE A 84 -8.26 -8.71 -3.41
C ILE A 84 -8.17 -8.84 -1.89
N CYS A 85 -9.14 -8.30 -1.19
CA CYS A 85 -9.23 -8.44 0.25
C CYS A 85 -10.22 -9.55 0.61
N CYS A 86 -9.70 -10.61 1.22
CA CYS A 86 -10.50 -11.73 1.72
C CYS A 86 -10.55 -11.78 3.25
N GLN A 87 -10.09 -10.73 3.93
CA GLN A 87 -10.03 -10.68 5.39
C GLN A 87 -11.14 -9.79 5.96
N SER A 88 -11.92 -10.33 6.89
CA SER A 88 -12.94 -9.56 7.63
C SER A 88 -12.35 -8.40 8.46
N MET A 89 -11.08 -8.48 8.81
CA MET A 89 -10.37 -7.40 9.53
C MET A 89 -10.31 -6.09 8.75
N LEU A 90 -10.34 -6.14 7.41
CA LEU A 90 -10.36 -4.94 6.58
C LEU A 90 -11.69 -4.17 6.74
N ILE A 91 -12.79 -4.87 6.98
CA ILE A 91 -14.09 -4.25 7.24
C ILE A 91 -13.99 -3.37 8.48
N LYS A 92 -13.37 -3.85 9.56
CA LYS A 92 -13.11 -3.04 10.76
C LYS A 92 -12.23 -1.82 10.47
N TYR A 93 -11.22 -2.00 9.59
CA TYR A 93 -10.34 -0.92 9.18
C TYR A 93 -11.10 0.15 8.38
N LEU A 94 -11.94 -0.24 7.42
CA LEU A 94 -12.79 0.68 6.67
C LEU A 94 -13.75 1.44 7.58
N PHE A 95 -14.44 0.73 8.48
CA PHE A 95 -15.33 1.37 9.46
C PHE A 95 -14.59 2.34 10.37
N LYS A 96 -13.37 2.02 10.76
CA LYS A 96 -12.53 2.93 11.55
C LYS A 96 -12.29 4.26 10.80
N TYR A 97 -12.02 4.21 9.50
CA TYR A 97 -11.79 5.42 8.70
C TYR A 97 -13.08 6.16 8.36
N VAL A 98 -14.13 5.44 8.01
CA VAL A 98 -15.44 6.04 7.69
C VAL A 98 -16.05 6.72 8.93
N ASN A 99 -15.96 6.09 10.11
CA ASN A 99 -16.55 6.62 11.34
C ASN A 99 -15.66 7.62 12.08
N LYS A 100 -14.36 7.62 11.81
CA LYS A 100 -13.42 8.52 12.49
C LYS A 100 -13.54 9.97 12.02
N GLY A 101 -14.17 10.18 10.88
CA GLY A 101 -14.19 11.48 10.23
C GLY A 101 -12.81 11.86 9.65
N PRO A 102 -12.69 13.03 9.04
CA PRO A 102 -11.43 13.51 8.52
C PRO A 102 -10.40 13.63 9.65
N ASP A 103 -9.17 13.19 9.39
CA ASP A 103 -8.06 13.31 10.35
C ASP A 103 -7.84 14.79 10.65
N ARG A 104 -8.03 15.15 11.93
CA ARG A 104 -7.86 16.53 12.37
C ARG A 104 -6.37 16.83 12.49
N CYS A 105 -5.85 17.70 11.64
CA CYS A 105 -4.59 18.37 11.90
C CYS A 105 -4.81 19.34 13.07
N ARG A 106 -4.28 19.02 14.24
CA ARG A 106 -4.24 19.94 15.36
C ARG A 106 -3.11 20.95 15.13
N MET A 107 -3.40 22.08 14.52
CA MET A 107 -2.51 23.22 14.54
C MET A 107 -2.68 23.89 15.91
N VAL A 108 -1.68 23.77 16.78
CA VAL A 108 -1.62 24.53 18.02
C VAL A 108 -1.08 25.91 17.68
N LEU A 109 -1.95 26.83 17.36
CA LEU A 109 -1.62 28.24 17.48
C LEU A 109 -1.73 28.58 18.97
N GLN A 110 -0.61 28.92 19.58
CA GLN A 110 -0.57 29.45 20.94
C GLN A 110 -1.34 30.77 20.98
N ASN A 111 -2.57 30.75 21.39
CA ASN A 111 -3.31 31.88 21.89
C ASN A 111 -4.05 31.48 23.16
N GLU A 112 -3.83 32.27 24.21
CA GLU A 112 -4.18 32.03 25.60
C GLU A 112 -5.67 32.14 25.95
N THR A 113 -6.57 31.74 25.10
CA THR A 113 -7.98 31.63 25.45
C THR A 113 -8.40 30.17 25.40
N ASN A 114 -8.59 29.59 26.61
CA ASN A 114 -9.08 28.23 26.82
C ASN A 114 -10.55 28.06 26.40
N ASP A 115 -10.92 28.42 25.18
CA ASP A 115 -12.22 28.10 24.61
C ASP A 115 -12.11 26.82 23.81
N GLU A 116 -12.42 25.69 24.45
CA GLU A 116 -12.42 24.37 23.84
C GLU A 116 -13.37 24.26 22.64
N ILE A 117 -14.47 25.02 22.67
CA ILE A 117 -15.47 25.07 21.59
C ILE A 117 -14.87 25.78 20.38
N GLN A 118 -14.20 26.90 20.60
CA GLN A 118 -13.54 27.65 19.53
C GLN A 118 -12.37 26.87 18.94
N ALA A 119 -11.58 26.19 19.78
CA ALA A 119 -10.53 25.28 19.33
C ALA A 119 -11.09 24.11 18.50
N TYR A 120 -12.25 23.58 18.89
CA TYR A 120 -12.95 22.53 18.15
C TYR A 120 -13.44 23.02 16.77
N LEU A 121 -14.01 24.20 16.70
CA LEU A 121 -14.51 24.79 15.46
C LEU A 121 -13.36 25.18 14.51
N ASN A 122 -12.27 25.72 15.05
CA ASN A 122 -11.12 26.17 14.26
C ASN A 122 -10.23 25.01 13.76
N CYS A 123 -10.34 23.83 14.37
CA CYS A 123 -9.60 22.64 13.95
C CYS A 123 -10.39 21.74 12.99
N ARG A 124 -11.49 22.23 12.38
CA ARG A 124 -12.23 21.48 11.37
C ARG A 124 -11.39 21.38 10.11
N PHE A 125 -11.04 20.16 9.72
CA PHE A 125 -10.44 19.89 8.43
C PHE A 125 -11.50 20.14 7.34
N ILE A 126 -11.27 21.14 6.51
CA ILE A 126 -12.08 21.39 5.34
C ILE A 126 -11.55 20.50 4.22
N CYS A 127 -12.40 19.57 3.76
CA CYS A 127 -12.07 18.72 2.62
C CYS A 127 -11.82 19.59 1.39
N PRO A 128 -10.87 19.24 0.48
CA PRO A 128 -10.63 20.01 -0.75
C PRO A 128 -11.88 20.29 -1.58
N TYR A 129 -12.93 19.46 -1.47
CA TYR A 129 -14.22 19.67 -2.12
C TYR A 129 -15.12 20.71 -1.42
N GLU A 130 -14.86 21.04 -0.17
CA GLU A 130 -15.58 22.06 0.60
C GLU A 130 -14.87 23.43 0.52
N ALA A 131 -13.64 23.47 0.01
CA ALA A 131 -12.83 24.67 -0.07
C ALA A 131 -12.98 25.44 -1.39
N VAL A 132 -13.88 25.01 -2.29
CA VAL A 132 -14.16 25.63 -3.60
C VAL A 132 -15.38 26.53 -3.51
#